data_e4ba27434b675232c882b1997fc989c3
#
_entry.id   e4ba27434b675232c882b1997fc989c3
#
_cell.length_a   1.000
_cell.length_b   1.000
_cell.length_c   1.000
_cell.angle_alpha   90.00
_cell.angle_beta   90.00
_cell.angle_gamma   90.00
#
_symmetry.space_group_name_H-M   'P 1'
#
loop_
_entity.id
_entity.type
_entity.pdbx_description
1 polymer ?
#
loop_
_entity_poly.entity_id
_entity_poly.type
_entity_poly.pdbx_seq_one_letter_code
_entity_poly.pdbx_strand_id
1 'polypeptide(L)'
;QSSVGLSTTEAIDDELMNKRKSDANADGPCESVWGPLKIGGGATISIINSGSECYMTVHPLVPKIRASCNMSIKWSDGGRIRVGPREHKHGILKLRSKNVSSGFHVVLSVNLEKYLYGLAEMPSHWNVKALEAQALVGRSYAVFHYLDENIPSSSTNLDAGLSEKQKAYCWCHIGSTASSQYYYGYLKEIAGPNWVQAVNNTSGKVITYDGSYTRSSVIQAFYSSSTGGKTNTNVVGFGSATPWP
;
A
#
# COMPACT_ATOMS: atom_id res chain seq x y z
N GLN A 1 18.75 -6.16 13.49
CA GLN A 1 18.42 -6.66 12.14
C GLN A 1 16.90 -6.69 12.01
N SER A 2 16.38 -6.04 10.97
CA SER A 2 14.95 -6.03 10.68
C SER A 2 14.67 -6.99 9.52
N SER A 3 13.69 -7.87 9.68
CA SER A 3 13.26 -8.81 8.65
C SER A 3 11.78 -8.60 8.31
N VAL A 4 11.44 -8.82 7.05
CA VAL A 4 10.05 -8.86 6.57
C VAL A 4 9.80 -10.24 6.00
N GLY A 5 8.83 -10.95 6.57
CA GLY A 5 8.36 -12.24 6.08
C GLY A 5 7.21 -12.05 5.10
N LEU A 6 7.34 -12.60 3.91
CA LEU A 6 6.35 -12.56 2.84
C LEU A 6 6.01 -13.98 2.39
N SER A 7 4.73 -14.26 2.13
CA SER A 7 4.31 -15.55 1.58
C SER A 7 3.50 -15.38 0.30
N THR A 8 3.73 -16.26 -0.68
CA THR A 8 3.08 -16.25 -2.00
C THR A 8 2.35 -17.56 -2.27
N THR A 9 1.51 -17.60 -3.30
CA THR A 9 0.64 -18.76 -3.61
C THR A 9 0.91 -19.41 -4.98
N GLU A 10 2.08 -19.19 -5.61
CA GLU A 10 2.41 -19.71 -6.95
C GLU A 10 3.64 -20.61 -7.04
N ALA A 11 3.73 -21.45 -8.11
CA ALA A 11 4.81 -22.43 -8.33
C ALA A 11 6.12 -21.84 -8.87
N ILE A 12 7.26 -22.38 -8.50
CA ILE A 12 8.61 -21.90 -8.86
C ILE A 12 9.04 -22.47 -10.21
N ASP A 13 9.72 -21.65 -10.99
CA ASP A 13 10.48 -22.08 -12.14
C ASP A 13 11.87 -22.58 -11.70
N ASP A 14 12.02 -23.90 -11.58
CA ASP A 14 13.24 -24.56 -11.10
C ASP A 14 14.46 -24.31 -12.01
N GLU A 15 14.27 -24.12 -13.31
CA GLU A 15 15.34 -23.85 -14.25
C GLU A 15 15.94 -22.45 -14.00
N LEU A 16 15.07 -21.44 -13.82
CA LEU A 16 15.50 -20.09 -13.51
C LEU A 16 16.19 -20.02 -12.15
N MET A 17 15.73 -20.81 -11.18
CA MET A 17 16.32 -20.88 -9.85
C MET A 17 17.70 -21.52 -9.85
N ASN A 18 17.89 -22.60 -10.62
CA ASN A 18 19.19 -23.27 -10.76
C ASN A 18 20.21 -22.39 -11.48
N LYS A 19 19.81 -21.68 -12.52
CA LYS A 19 20.65 -20.70 -13.21
C LYS A 19 21.11 -19.59 -12.26
N ARG A 20 20.22 -19.07 -11.42
CA ARG A 20 20.54 -18.01 -10.47
C ARG A 20 21.41 -18.49 -9.31
N LYS A 21 21.31 -19.74 -8.88
CA LYS A 21 22.25 -20.34 -7.93
C LYS A 21 23.66 -20.41 -8.50
N SER A 22 23.79 -20.78 -9.79
CA SER A 22 25.06 -20.79 -10.50
C SER A 22 25.67 -19.39 -10.56
N ASP A 23 24.85 -18.40 -10.95
CA ASP A 23 25.29 -17.02 -11.10
C ASP A 23 25.67 -16.37 -9.75
N ALA A 24 24.99 -16.74 -8.67
CA ALA A 24 25.28 -16.24 -7.31
C ALA A 24 26.61 -16.76 -6.74
N ASN A 25 27.11 -17.90 -7.24
CA ASN A 25 28.39 -18.49 -6.85
C ASN A 25 29.55 -18.03 -7.75
N ALA A 26 29.29 -17.27 -8.79
CA ALA A 26 30.33 -16.67 -9.63
C ALA A 26 30.92 -15.44 -8.91
N ASP A 27 32.21 -15.45 -8.64
CA ASP A 27 32.98 -14.38 -8.00
C ASP A 27 33.12 -13.16 -8.95
N GLY A 28 32.01 -12.45 -9.18
CA GLY A 28 31.97 -11.22 -9.93
C GLY A 28 31.11 -10.16 -9.22
N PRO A 29 31.33 -8.85 -9.46
CA PRO A 29 30.42 -7.85 -8.94
C PRO A 29 29.02 -8.12 -9.47
N CYS A 30 28.07 -8.38 -8.58
CA CYS A 30 26.66 -8.56 -8.91
C CYS A 30 26.06 -7.25 -9.40
N GLU A 31 26.50 -6.77 -10.55
CA GLU A 31 25.90 -5.65 -11.23
C GLU A 31 24.62 -6.11 -11.92
N SER A 32 23.49 -5.64 -11.40
CA SER A 32 22.24 -5.28 -12.08
C SER A 32 21.63 -6.19 -13.19
N VAL A 33 22.09 -7.40 -13.41
CA VAL A 33 21.58 -8.31 -14.47
C VAL A 33 20.42 -9.19 -13.99
N TRP A 34 19.98 -9.01 -12.78
CA TRP A 34 18.90 -9.80 -12.20
C TRP A 34 17.53 -9.31 -12.69
N GLY A 35 17.03 -9.92 -13.73
CA GLY A 35 15.63 -9.81 -14.10
C GLY A 35 14.71 -10.23 -12.93
N PRO A 36 13.41 -10.04 -13.03
CA PRO A 36 12.49 -10.38 -11.94
C PRO A 36 12.61 -11.87 -11.57
N LEU A 37 12.85 -12.15 -10.28
CA LEU A 37 12.80 -13.49 -9.74
C LEU A 37 11.34 -13.94 -9.70
N LYS A 38 10.99 -15.00 -10.40
CA LYS A 38 9.69 -15.67 -10.27
C LYS A 38 9.76 -16.66 -9.12
N ILE A 39 8.82 -16.56 -8.18
CA ILE A 39 8.73 -17.37 -6.98
C ILE A 39 7.36 -18.01 -6.96
N GLY A 40 7.30 -19.29 -6.67
CA GLY A 40 6.06 -20.00 -6.71
C GLY A 40 5.20 -19.94 -5.46
N GLY A 41 3.99 -20.42 -5.60
CA GLY A 41 2.98 -20.41 -4.56
C GLY A 41 3.36 -21.17 -3.30
N GLY A 42 3.00 -20.59 -2.16
CA GLY A 42 3.29 -21.16 -0.85
C GLY A 42 4.70 -20.85 -0.32
N ALA A 43 5.56 -20.19 -1.12
CA ALA A 43 6.90 -19.81 -0.65
C ALA A 43 6.85 -18.69 0.38
N THR A 44 7.75 -18.74 1.36
CA THR A 44 8.00 -17.66 2.31
C THR A 44 9.27 -16.92 1.92
N ILE A 45 9.14 -15.62 1.70
CA ILE A 45 10.27 -14.74 1.41
C ILE A 45 10.64 -13.99 2.67
N SER A 46 11.89 -14.10 3.08
CA SER A 46 12.46 -13.28 4.16
C SER A 46 13.45 -12.28 3.57
N ILE A 47 13.30 -11.01 3.91
CA ILE A 47 14.17 -9.95 3.43
C ILE A 47 14.81 -9.28 4.64
N ILE A 48 16.13 -9.21 4.65
CA ILE A 48 16.93 -8.70 5.77
C ILE A 48 17.72 -7.50 5.28
N ASN A 49 17.63 -6.40 6.00
CA ASN A 49 18.51 -5.25 5.87
C ASN A 49 19.65 -5.38 6.88
N SER A 50 20.88 -5.48 6.39
CA SER A 50 22.09 -5.64 7.18
C SER A 50 23.04 -4.45 6.97
N GLY A 51 22.52 -3.25 7.10
CA GLY A 51 23.30 -2.04 6.86
C GLY A 51 23.26 -1.59 5.41
N SER A 52 24.40 -1.52 4.72
CA SER A 52 24.47 -1.15 3.29
C SER A 52 23.98 -2.25 2.34
N GLU A 53 23.74 -3.44 2.86
CA GLU A 53 23.38 -4.62 2.07
C GLU A 53 22.05 -5.20 2.50
N CYS A 54 21.29 -5.68 1.51
CA CYS A 54 20.05 -6.41 1.73
C CYS A 54 20.17 -7.81 1.18
N TYR A 55 19.54 -8.74 1.87
CA TYR A 55 19.54 -10.14 1.53
C TYR A 55 18.13 -10.67 1.48
N MET A 56 17.88 -11.57 0.55
CA MET A 56 16.63 -12.30 0.40
C MET A 56 16.86 -13.79 0.55
N THR A 57 15.95 -14.45 1.26
CA THR A 57 15.88 -15.91 1.35
C THR A 57 14.48 -16.33 0.95
N VAL A 58 14.37 -17.37 0.14
CA VAL A 58 13.08 -17.96 -0.25
C VAL A 58 13.02 -19.38 0.34
N HIS A 59 12.18 -19.58 1.32
CA HIS A 59 12.03 -20.88 1.98
C HIS A 59 11.05 -21.79 1.23
N PRO A 60 11.36 -23.07 1.10
CA PRO A 60 12.59 -23.78 1.51
C PRO A 60 13.72 -23.81 0.48
N LEU A 61 13.64 -23.08 -0.63
CA LEU A 61 14.27 -23.37 -1.91
C LEU A 61 15.55 -22.57 -2.20
N VAL A 62 15.69 -21.34 -1.68
CA VAL A 62 16.83 -20.49 -2.00
C VAL A 62 17.54 -20.07 -0.74
N PRO A 63 18.83 -20.38 -0.63
CA PRO A 63 19.68 -19.85 0.43
C PRO A 63 19.76 -18.33 0.30
N LYS A 64 20.31 -17.69 1.33
CA LYS A 64 20.51 -16.25 1.39
C LYS A 64 21.22 -15.72 0.13
N ILE A 65 20.55 -14.86 -0.62
CA ILE A 65 21.12 -14.16 -1.79
C ILE A 65 21.16 -12.67 -1.54
N ARG A 66 22.12 -11.98 -2.13
CA ARG A 66 22.16 -10.52 -2.11
C ARG A 66 21.02 -9.97 -2.95
N ALA A 67 20.34 -8.95 -2.44
CA ALA A 67 19.19 -8.34 -3.08
C ALA A 67 19.27 -6.81 -3.01
N SER A 68 18.54 -6.13 -3.87
CA SER A 68 18.37 -4.68 -3.76
C SER A 68 17.65 -4.33 -2.46
N CYS A 69 18.10 -3.28 -1.77
CA CYS A 69 17.40 -2.72 -0.62
C CYS A 69 16.11 -1.98 -0.99
N ASN A 70 15.93 -1.70 -2.28
CA ASN A 70 14.70 -1.16 -2.83
C ASN A 70 14.18 -2.14 -3.89
N MET A 71 13.03 -2.75 -3.63
CA MET A 71 12.47 -3.75 -4.53
C MET A 71 10.96 -3.65 -4.63
N SER A 72 10.41 -4.23 -5.68
CA SER A 72 8.97 -4.37 -5.86
C SER A 72 8.61 -5.84 -6.04
N ILE A 73 7.52 -6.26 -5.41
CA ILE A 73 7.01 -7.61 -5.47
C ILE A 73 5.63 -7.56 -6.11
N LYS A 74 5.47 -8.29 -7.20
CA LYS A 74 4.20 -8.51 -7.87
C LYS A 74 3.80 -9.97 -7.69
N TRP A 75 2.53 -10.22 -7.70
CA TRP A 75 1.96 -11.56 -7.75
C TRP A 75 1.02 -11.67 -8.95
N SER A 76 0.76 -12.89 -9.40
CA SER A 76 -0.10 -13.14 -10.56
C SER A 76 -1.56 -12.87 -10.25
N ASP A 77 -2.36 -12.79 -11.30
CA ASP A 77 -3.81 -12.70 -11.20
C ASP A 77 -4.38 -13.89 -10.42
N GLY A 78 -5.15 -13.61 -9.38
CA GLY A 78 -5.68 -14.60 -8.47
C GLY A 78 -4.80 -14.94 -7.27
N GLY A 79 -3.49 -14.63 -7.34
CA GLY A 79 -2.56 -14.80 -6.23
C GLY A 79 -2.77 -13.79 -5.11
N ARG A 80 -2.12 -14.05 -3.98
CA ARG A 80 -2.14 -13.18 -2.79
C ARG A 80 -0.78 -13.15 -2.14
N ILE A 81 -0.46 -12.03 -1.50
CA ILE A 81 0.73 -11.92 -0.67
C ILE A 81 0.32 -11.58 0.77
N ARG A 82 0.96 -12.21 1.74
CA ARG A 82 0.78 -11.90 3.15
C ARG A 82 1.99 -11.16 3.69
N VAL A 83 1.74 -10.07 4.41
CA VAL A 83 2.75 -9.28 5.13
C VAL A 83 2.29 -9.12 6.57
N GLY A 84 2.94 -9.84 7.49
CA GLY A 84 2.46 -9.91 8.87
C GLY A 84 1.00 -10.41 8.93
N PRO A 85 0.10 -9.71 9.62
CA PRO A 85 -1.31 -10.13 9.74
C PRO A 85 -2.17 -9.79 8.52
N ARG A 86 -1.65 -9.04 7.54
CA ARG A 86 -2.43 -8.51 6.42
C ARG A 86 -2.21 -9.32 5.15
N GLU A 87 -3.28 -9.63 4.46
CA GLU A 87 -3.28 -10.20 3.11
C GLU A 87 -3.59 -9.12 2.07
N HIS A 88 -2.90 -9.20 0.93
CA HIS A 88 -3.09 -8.31 -0.21
C HIS A 88 -3.34 -9.13 -1.47
N LYS A 89 -4.45 -8.84 -2.15
CA LYS A 89 -4.80 -9.45 -3.44
C LYS A 89 -4.50 -8.53 -4.61
N HIS A 90 -4.52 -7.24 -4.38
CA HIS A 90 -4.40 -6.23 -5.43
C HIS A 90 -3.15 -5.37 -5.23
N GLY A 91 -2.55 -4.94 -6.35
CA GLY A 91 -1.48 -3.97 -6.34
C GLY A 91 -0.07 -4.54 -6.47
N ILE A 92 0.90 -3.77 -6.04
CA ILE A 92 2.33 -4.08 -6.04
C ILE A 92 2.87 -3.72 -4.68
N LEU A 93 3.56 -4.64 -4.04
CA LEU A 93 4.24 -4.36 -2.78
C LEU A 93 5.63 -3.78 -3.07
N LYS A 94 5.92 -2.63 -2.52
CA LYS A 94 7.21 -1.96 -2.61
C LYS A 94 7.90 -1.98 -1.25
N LEU A 95 9.15 -2.38 -1.26
CA LEU A 95 10.04 -2.33 -0.10
C LEU A 95 11.05 -1.21 -0.34
N ARG A 96 11.18 -0.33 0.64
CA ARG A 96 12.13 0.78 0.62
C ARG A 96 12.94 0.76 1.91
N SER A 97 14.24 0.72 1.79
CA SER A 97 15.12 0.82 2.96
C SER A 97 14.92 2.17 3.65
N LYS A 98 14.74 2.15 4.96
CA LYS A 98 14.60 3.38 5.77
C LYS A 98 15.91 4.14 5.88
N ASN A 99 16.90 3.48 6.31
CA ASN A 99 18.30 3.86 6.45
C ASN A 99 19.08 2.58 6.67
N VAL A 100 20.38 2.67 6.60
CA VAL A 100 21.33 1.56 6.64
C VAL A 100 21.12 0.58 7.82
N SER A 101 20.35 0.92 8.85
CA SER A 101 20.17 0.08 10.05
C SER A 101 18.74 -0.10 10.56
N SER A 102 17.73 0.53 9.99
CA SER A 102 16.41 0.64 10.66
C SER A 102 15.22 -0.05 9.98
N GLY A 103 15.45 -0.95 9.03
CA GLY A 103 14.40 -1.76 8.43
C GLY A 103 13.84 -1.25 7.12
N PHE A 104 12.59 -1.58 6.82
CA PHE A 104 11.93 -1.27 5.57
C PHE A 104 10.65 -0.49 5.78
N HIS A 105 10.37 0.46 4.89
CA HIS A 105 9.02 0.86 4.58
C HIS A 105 8.42 -0.20 3.67
N VAL A 106 7.27 -0.73 4.06
CA VAL A 106 6.51 -1.69 3.26
C VAL A 106 5.28 -0.97 2.72
N VAL A 107 5.25 -0.71 1.43
CA VAL A 107 4.25 0.15 0.80
C VAL A 107 3.48 -0.65 -0.25
N LEU A 108 2.15 -0.63 -0.16
CA LEU A 108 1.28 -1.18 -1.19
C LEU A 108 0.91 -0.08 -2.18
N SER A 109 1.31 -0.25 -3.43
CA SER A 109 0.84 0.57 -4.55
C SER A 109 -0.34 -0.12 -5.20
N VAL A 110 -1.52 0.47 -5.12
CA VAL A 110 -2.78 -0.18 -5.50
C VAL A 110 -3.74 0.82 -6.16
N ASN A 111 -4.62 0.33 -7.03
CA ASN A 111 -5.70 1.13 -7.59
C ASN A 111 -6.63 1.63 -6.48
N LEU A 112 -7.12 2.86 -6.60
CA LEU A 112 -7.92 3.55 -5.58
C LEU A 112 -9.16 2.75 -5.15
N GLU A 113 -9.93 2.20 -6.09
CA GLU A 113 -11.14 1.43 -5.74
C GLU A 113 -10.77 0.11 -5.03
N LYS A 114 -9.66 -0.53 -5.43
CA LYS A 114 -9.16 -1.72 -4.75
C LYS A 114 -8.58 -1.42 -3.37
N TYR A 115 -7.99 -0.22 -3.19
CA TYR A 115 -7.62 0.27 -1.88
C TYR A 115 -8.83 0.41 -0.96
N LEU A 116 -9.92 1.02 -1.45
CA LEU A 116 -11.14 1.21 -0.68
C LEU A 116 -11.75 -0.12 -0.21
N TYR A 117 -11.68 -1.20 -1.01
CA TYR A 117 -12.18 -2.51 -0.56
C TYR A 117 -11.53 -2.98 0.74
N GLY A 118 -10.26 -2.62 0.95
CA GLY A 118 -9.51 -2.99 2.15
C GLY A 118 -9.66 -2.05 3.34
N LEU A 119 -10.40 -0.94 3.23
CA LEU A 119 -10.64 -0.02 4.34
C LEU A 119 -11.60 -0.63 5.38
N ALA A 120 -11.21 -0.57 6.64
CA ALA A 120 -11.93 -1.18 7.76
C ALA A 120 -12.43 -0.16 8.79
N GLU A 121 -12.93 0.97 8.30
CA GLU A 121 -13.41 2.08 9.14
C GLU A 121 -14.82 1.85 9.70
N MET A 122 -15.63 1.04 9.01
CA MET A 122 -17.01 0.75 9.41
C MET A 122 -17.32 -0.75 9.40
N PRO A 123 -18.19 -1.21 10.31
CA PRO A 123 -18.74 -2.57 10.26
C PRO A 123 -19.54 -2.80 8.96
N SER A 124 -19.23 -3.88 8.25
CA SER A 124 -19.82 -4.15 6.92
C SER A 124 -21.29 -4.51 6.92
N HIS A 125 -21.89 -4.74 8.09
CA HIS A 125 -23.33 -5.03 8.25
C HIS A 125 -24.21 -3.77 8.39
N TRP A 126 -23.60 -2.58 8.41
CA TRP A 126 -24.35 -1.33 8.51
C TRP A 126 -25.16 -1.07 7.25
N ASN A 127 -26.13 -0.14 7.35
CA ASN A 127 -26.98 0.26 6.23
C ASN A 127 -26.12 0.66 5.03
N VAL A 128 -26.47 0.19 3.83
CA VAL A 128 -25.71 0.42 2.59
C VAL A 128 -25.51 1.91 2.29
N LYS A 129 -26.49 2.77 2.62
CA LYS A 129 -26.35 4.21 2.41
C LYS A 129 -25.30 4.85 3.35
N ALA A 130 -25.19 4.36 4.57
CA ALA A 130 -24.10 4.77 5.46
C ALA A 130 -22.74 4.28 4.96
N LEU A 131 -22.67 3.06 4.42
CA LEU A 131 -21.47 2.53 3.79
C LEU A 131 -21.07 3.31 2.52
N GLU A 132 -22.06 3.68 1.68
CA GLU A 132 -21.84 4.52 0.50
C GLU A 132 -21.31 5.92 0.89
N ALA A 133 -21.86 6.54 1.92
CA ALA A 133 -21.36 7.81 2.46
C ALA A 133 -19.90 7.69 2.92
N GLN A 134 -19.59 6.63 3.68
CA GLN A 134 -18.21 6.39 4.12
C GLN A 134 -17.27 6.11 2.95
N ALA A 135 -17.72 5.41 1.91
CA ALA A 135 -16.91 5.16 0.71
C ALA A 135 -16.57 6.47 -0.03
N LEU A 136 -17.54 7.40 -0.13
CA LEU A 136 -17.31 8.73 -0.71
C LEU A 136 -16.30 9.54 0.12
N VAL A 137 -16.48 9.57 1.44
CA VAL A 137 -15.59 10.27 2.36
C VAL A 137 -14.18 9.68 2.33
N GLY A 138 -14.06 8.35 2.45
CA GLY A 138 -12.78 7.65 2.42
C GLY A 138 -12.03 7.83 1.09
N ARG A 139 -12.76 7.82 -0.03
CA ARG A 139 -12.19 8.08 -1.36
C ARG A 139 -11.71 9.53 -1.49
N SER A 140 -12.52 10.49 -1.04
CA SER A 140 -12.15 11.91 -1.10
C SER A 140 -10.90 12.20 -0.27
N TYR A 141 -10.80 11.65 0.92
CA TYR A 141 -9.61 11.72 1.76
C TYR A 141 -8.39 11.13 1.05
N ALA A 142 -8.52 9.95 0.44
CA ALA A 142 -7.43 9.32 -0.27
C ALA A 142 -6.98 10.11 -1.50
N VAL A 143 -7.93 10.62 -2.29
CA VAL A 143 -7.64 11.45 -3.47
C VAL A 143 -6.99 12.76 -3.05
N PHE A 144 -7.46 13.41 -1.99
CA PHE A 144 -6.85 14.62 -1.46
C PHE A 144 -5.37 14.41 -1.16
N HIS A 145 -5.03 13.36 -0.39
CA HIS A 145 -3.64 13.06 -0.05
C HIS A 145 -2.79 12.59 -1.23
N TYR A 146 -3.40 11.96 -2.23
CA TYR A 146 -2.72 11.62 -3.47
C TYR A 146 -2.40 12.87 -4.31
N LEU A 147 -3.32 13.83 -4.35
CA LEU A 147 -3.15 15.08 -5.08
C LEU A 147 -2.32 16.12 -4.30
N ASP A 148 -2.09 15.89 -3.02
CA ASP A 148 -1.39 16.82 -2.13
C ASP A 148 0.10 16.83 -2.45
N GLU A 149 0.50 17.70 -3.34
CA GLU A 149 1.82 18.07 -3.81
C GLU A 149 2.28 17.51 -5.17
N ASN A 150 2.33 18.45 -6.13
CA ASN A 150 3.23 18.50 -7.30
C ASN A 150 3.52 17.20 -8.07
N ILE A 151 2.51 16.41 -8.38
CA ILE A 151 2.67 15.33 -9.36
C ILE A 151 2.68 15.98 -10.75
N PRO A 152 3.81 15.93 -11.49
CA PRO A 152 3.76 16.24 -12.91
C PRO A 152 2.81 15.24 -13.57
N SER A 153 1.82 15.74 -14.30
CA SER A 153 0.78 14.95 -14.97
C SER A 153 1.31 13.89 -15.96
N SER A 154 2.61 13.85 -16.20
CA SER A 154 3.30 12.94 -17.13
C SER A 154 4.18 11.87 -16.46
N SER A 155 4.22 11.78 -15.12
CA SER A 155 5.13 10.85 -14.46
C SER A 155 4.56 9.44 -14.39
N THR A 156 5.19 8.50 -15.08
CA THR A 156 4.98 7.05 -14.93
C THR A 156 5.67 6.47 -13.69
N ASN A 157 6.44 7.28 -12.97
CA ASN A 157 7.13 6.87 -11.74
C ASN A 157 6.14 6.84 -10.58
N LEU A 158 5.86 5.66 -10.06
CA LEU A 158 4.95 5.44 -8.92
C LEU A 158 5.45 6.06 -7.60
N ASP A 159 6.69 6.52 -7.53
CA ASP A 159 7.26 7.26 -6.40
C ASP A 159 7.27 8.77 -6.66
N ALA A 160 6.88 9.21 -7.87
CA ALA A 160 6.70 10.62 -8.18
C ALA A 160 5.47 11.16 -7.44
N GLY A 161 5.61 12.36 -6.93
CA GLY A 161 4.51 13.03 -6.22
C GLY A 161 4.49 12.81 -4.71
N LEU A 162 5.44 12.07 -4.13
CA LEU A 162 5.61 12.05 -2.69
C LEU A 162 6.41 13.27 -2.22
N SER A 163 5.86 14.00 -1.27
CA SER A 163 6.60 15.07 -0.58
C SER A 163 7.74 14.50 0.26
N GLU A 164 8.71 15.32 0.60
CA GLU A 164 9.81 14.91 1.49
C GLU A 164 9.27 14.47 2.87
N LYS A 165 8.17 15.09 3.35
CA LYS A 165 7.47 14.67 4.57
C LYS A 165 6.86 13.27 4.44
N GLN A 166 6.22 12.97 3.31
CA GLN A 166 5.66 11.64 3.06
C GLN A 166 6.75 10.57 2.89
N LYS A 167 7.86 10.90 2.22
CA LYS A 167 9.03 10.02 2.13
C LYS A 167 9.65 9.75 3.50
N ALA A 168 9.83 10.78 4.31
CA ALA A 168 10.36 10.64 5.67
C ALA A 168 9.45 9.81 6.58
N TYR A 169 8.13 9.94 6.43
CA TYR A 169 7.15 9.25 7.26
C TYR A 169 6.98 7.78 6.86
N CYS A 170 6.64 7.50 5.62
CA CYS A 170 6.26 6.15 5.20
C CYS A 170 6.60 5.78 3.75
N TRP A 171 7.13 6.67 2.95
CA TRP A 171 7.20 6.50 1.49
C TRP A 171 5.84 6.20 0.84
N CYS A 172 4.78 6.75 1.40
CA CYS A 172 3.41 6.52 0.97
C CYS A 172 2.58 7.80 1.02
N HIS A 173 1.49 7.87 0.26
CA HIS A 173 0.53 8.98 0.32
C HIS A 173 -0.28 8.93 1.62
N ILE A 174 -0.60 7.75 2.09
CA ILE A 174 -1.48 7.53 3.26
C ILE A 174 -0.92 6.40 4.11
N GLY A 175 -0.89 6.60 5.42
CA GLY A 175 -0.59 5.55 6.39
C GLY A 175 -1.75 4.55 6.51
N SER A 176 -1.44 3.33 6.95
CA SER A 176 -2.41 2.22 7.03
C SER A 176 -2.99 2.00 8.44
N THR A 177 -2.90 2.99 9.32
CA THR A 177 -3.37 2.93 10.69
C THR A 177 -4.50 3.93 10.93
N ALA A 178 -5.18 3.86 12.07
CA ALA A 178 -6.25 4.76 12.45
C ALA A 178 -5.84 6.25 12.54
N SER A 179 -4.54 6.56 12.56
CA SER A 179 -4.05 7.95 12.46
C SER A 179 -4.18 8.56 11.05
N SER A 180 -4.47 7.74 10.05
CA SER A 180 -4.76 8.15 8.67
C SER A 180 -6.05 7.47 8.21
N GLN A 181 -5.93 6.28 7.60
CA GLN A 181 -7.05 5.42 7.26
C GLN A 181 -6.72 3.98 7.64
N TYR A 182 -7.58 3.33 8.40
CA TYR A 182 -7.35 1.95 8.84
C TYR A 182 -7.55 0.97 7.68
N TYR A 183 -6.44 0.53 7.10
CA TYR A 183 -6.42 -0.42 5.99
C TYR A 183 -6.12 -1.83 6.49
N TYR A 184 -7.06 -2.75 6.31
CA TYR A 184 -6.93 -4.15 6.73
C TYR A 184 -6.60 -5.11 5.57
N GLY A 185 -6.81 -4.67 4.32
CA GLY A 185 -6.47 -5.42 3.13
C GLY A 185 -7.55 -6.40 2.69
N TYR A 186 -7.14 -7.49 2.04
CA TYR A 186 -8.04 -8.44 1.39
C TYR A 186 -9.04 -9.12 2.35
N LEU A 187 -8.66 -9.32 3.60
CA LEU A 187 -9.58 -9.90 4.59
C LEU A 187 -10.82 -9.03 4.82
N LYS A 188 -10.70 -7.71 4.73
CA LYS A 188 -11.86 -6.81 4.77
C LYS A 188 -12.74 -6.96 3.54
N GLU A 189 -12.15 -7.10 2.37
CA GLU A 189 -12.86 -7.29 1.10
C GLU A 189 -13.75 -8.55 1.15
N ILE A 190 -13.20 -9.69 1.55
CA ILE A 190 -13.95 -10.95 1.61
C ILE A 190 -14.98 -11.00 2.73
N ALA A 191 -14.69 -10.37 3.87
CA ALA A 191 -15.60 -10.33 5.01
C ALA A 191 -16.72 -9.29 4.87
N GLY A 192 -16.59 -8.36 3.90
CA GLY A 192 -17.49 -7.22 3.78
C GLY A 192 -18.12 -7.03 2.40
N PRO A 193 -18.94 -7.97 1.90
CA PRO A 193 -19.55 -7.84 0.57
C PRO A 193 -20.41 -6.57 0.43
N ASN A 194 -21.14 -6.17 1.46
CA ASN A 194 -21.92 -4.92 1.46
C ASN A 194 -21.01 -3.68 1.37
N TRP A 195 -19.83 -3.73 2.00
CA TRP A 195 -18.83 -2.68 1.88
C TRP A 195 -18.30 -2.57 0.43
N VAL A 196 -17.93 -3.70 -0.16
CA VAL A 196 -17.48 -3.75 -1.57
C VAL A 196 -18.58 -3.25 -2.50
N GLN A 197 -19.85 -3.62 -2.26
CA GLN A 197 -20.98 -3.09 -3.02
C GLN A 197 -21.11 -1.57 -2.89
N ALA A 198 -20.99 -1.02 -1.68
CA ALA A 198 -21.07 0.42 -1.44
C ALA A 198 -19.96 1.19 -2.14
N VAL A 199 -18.73 0.66 -2.13
CA VAL A 199 -17.60 1.22 -2.89
C VAL A 199 -17.92 1.23 -4.39
N ASN A 200 -18.42 0.12 -4.93
CA ASN A 200 -18.80 0.02 -6.35
C ASN A 200 -19.93 0.97 -6.74
N ASN A 201 -20.96 1.10 -5.91
CA ASN A 201 -22.09 2.00 -6.15
C ASN A 201 -21.66 3.49 -6.22
N THR A 202 -20.55 3.81 -5.57
CA THR A 202 -20.01 5.16 -5.51
C THR A 202 -18.71 5.34 -6.30
N SER A 203 -18.34 4.34 -7.11
CA SER A 203 -17.06 4.34 -7.84
C SER A 203 -16.86 5.60 -8.67
N GLY A 204 -15.64 6.13 -8.67
CA GLY A 204 -15.24 7.33 -9.39
C GLY A 204 -15.80 8.64 -8.82
N LYS A 205 -16.58 8.62 -7.74
CA LYS A 205 -17.15 9.83 -7.14
C LYS A 205 -16.33 10.30 -5.95
N VAL A 206 -16.05 11.61 -5.88
CA VAL A 206 -15.41 12.30 -4.75
C VAL A 206 -16.25 13.49 -4.32
N ILE A 207 -16.03 13.98 -3.12
CA ILE A 207 -16.68 15.18 -2.60
C ILE A 207 -15.80 16.36 -2.96
N THR A 208 -16.41 17.37 -3.60
CA THR A 208 -15.73 18.61 -4.00
C THR A 208 -16.40 19.80 -3.35
N TYR A 209 -15.63 20.87 -3.15
CA TYR A 209 -16.11 22.09 -2.54
C TYR A 209 -16.96 22.93 -3.52
N ASP A 210 -16.51 23.02 -4.77
CA ASP A 210 -17.09 23.91 -5.81
C ASP A 210 -17.64 23.17 -7.03
N GLY A 211 -17.73 21.84 -6.98
CA GLY A 211 -18.18 21.01 -8.10
C GLY A 211 -17.13 20.76 -9.18
N SER A 212 -15.93 21.32 -9.05
CA SER A 212 -14.82 21.03 -9.99
C SER A 212 -13.97 19.85 -9.52
N TYR A 213 -13.23 19.24 -10.47
CA TYR A 213 -12.34 18.09 -10.18
C TYR A 213 -10.87 18.52 -10.16
N THR A 214 -10.59 19.73 -9.65
CA THR A 214 -9.22 20.19 -9.47
C THR A 214 -8.72 19.78 -8.08
N ARG A 215 -7.40 19.76 -7.88
CA ARG A 215 -6.79 19.51 -6.59
C ARG A 215 -7.34 20.41 -5.48
N SER A 216 -7.54 21.69 -5.79
CA SER A 216 -8.06 22.69 -4.85
C SER A 216 -9.53 22.48 -4.48
N SER A 217 -10.23 21.64 -5.22
CA SER A 217 -11.68 21.44 -5.07
C SER A 217 -12.02 20.16 -4.31
N VAL A 218 -11.19 19.13 -4.35
CA VAL A 218 -11.40 17.89 -3.57
C VAL A 218 -11.18 18.19 -2.11
N ILE A 219 -12.17 17.90 -1.26
CA ILE A 219 -12.06 18.17 0.18
C ILE A 219 -11.21 17.11 0.89
N GLN A 220 -10.48 17.52 1.92
CA GLN A 220 -9.89 16.60 2.91
C GLN A 220 -11.00 16.13 3.85
N ALA A 221 -11.72 15.12 3.43
CA ALA A 221 -12.93 14.65 4.11
C ALA A 221 -12.58 13.95 5.43
N PHE A 222 -12.55 14.70 6.52
CA PHE A 222 -12.37 14.16 7.88
C PHE A 222 -13.60 13.40 8.34
N TYR A 223 -13.38 12.36 9.13
CA TYR A 223 -14.43 11.57 9.77
C TYR A 223 -13.96 11.02 11.12
N SER A 224 -14.89 10.66 11.96
CA SER A 224 -14.62 10.08 13.28
C SER A 224 -15.64 8.99 13.62
N SER A 225 -15.28 8.09 14.52
CA SER A 225 -16.17 7.03 14.99
C SER A 225 -17.34 7.54 15.86
N SER A 226 -17.16 8.70 16.49
CA SER A 226 -18.19 9.31 17.35
C SER A 226 -17.93 10.80 17.51
N THR A 227 -18.98 11.59 17.49
CA THR A 227 -18.93 13.04 17.74
C THR A 227 -19.44 13.41 19.14
N GLY A 228 -19.88 12.45 19.95
CA GLY A 228 -20.49 12.72 21.24
C GLY A 228 -21.81 13.51 21.15
N GLY A 229 -22.46 13.48 19.97
CA GLY A 229 -23.72 14.20 19.72
C GLY A 229 -23.55 15.65 19.24
N LYS A 230 -22.31 16.16 19.13
CA LYS A 230 -22.01 17.51 18.63
C LYS A 230 -20.77 17.50 17.76
N THR A 231 -20.85 18.08 16.57
CA THR A 231 -19.70 18.28 15.69
C THR A 231 -18.93 19.55 16.06
N ASN A 232 -17.64 19.55 15.85
CA ASN A 232 -16.76 20.70 15.93
C ASN A 232 -16.30 21.15 14.53
N THR A 233 -15.78 22.36 14.44
CA THR A 233 -15.10 22.85 13.23
C THR A 233 -13.77 22.11 13.05
N ASN A 234 -13.25 22.10 11.81
CA ASN A 234 -11.95 21.49 11.52
C ASN A 234 -10.81 22.07 12.36
N VAL A 235 -10.85 23.35 12.68
CA VAL A 235 -9.85 24.01 13.53
C VAL A 235 -9.84 23.40 14.93
N VAL A 236 -11.01 23.16 15.51
CA VAL A 236 -11.12 22.58 16.86
C VAL A 236 -10.82 21.09 16.85
N GLY A 237 -11.31 20.35 15.83
CA GLY A 237 -11.18 18.89 15.76
C GLY A 237 -9.80 18.43 15.30
N PHE A 238 -9.17 19.13 14.36
CA PHE A 238 -7.95 18.68 13.66
C PHE A 238 -6.84 19.74 13.63
N GLY A 239 -7.05 20.91 14.22
CA GLY A 239 -6.02 21.95 14.34
C GLY A 239 -5.69 22.70 13.06
N SER A 240 -6.45 22.52 11.98
CA SER A 240 -6.19 23.17 10.69
C SER A 240 -7.44 23.85 10.13
N ALA A 241 -7.27 25.08 9.63
CA ALA A 241 -8.28 25.76 8.84
C ALA A 241 -8.26 25.17 7.41
N THR A 242 -9.44 24.83 6.90
CA THR A 242 -9.64 24.46 5.51
C THR A 242 -10.54 25.50 4.83
N PRO A 243 -10.47 25.69 3.50
CA PRO A 243 -11.32 26.65 2.80
C PRO A 243 -12.81 26.23 2.75
N TRP A 244 -13.13 25.02 3.17
CA TRP A 244 -14.48 24.50 3.32
C TRP A 244 -14.87 24.40 4.79
N PRO A 245 -16.15 24.60 5.11
CA PRO A 245 -16.66 24.56 6.49
C PRO A 245 -16.53 23.19 7.18
#